data_decc4d1ae719157d04101e369cf15923
#
_entry.id   decc4d1ae719157d04101e369cf15923
#
_cell.length_a   1.000
_cell.length_b   1.000
_cell.length_c   1.000
_cell.angle_alpha   90.00
_cell.angle_beta   90.00
_cell.angle_gamma   90.00
#
_symmetry.space_group_name_H-M   'P 1'
#
loop_
_entity.id
_entity.type
_entity.pdbx_description
1 polymer ?
#
loop_
_entity_poly.entity_id
_entity_poly.type
_entity_poly.pdbx_seq_one_letter_code
_entity_poly.pdbx_strand_id
1 'polypeptide(L)'
;MPARQGRRWRQRKWAESVGSARKSQRRAAARADRIGSETSAGAMYRVEERGREYTSSYKLYFRNAQGQMISPFHDIPLWASESQNVFNMVVEVPRWTNAKMEIATKEPLNPIKQDVKKGKMRFVANIFPYKGYIWNYGALPQTWEDPTHTDDLTQCRGDNDPIDVCEIGTKVCKRGEVIQVKVLGILAMIDEGETDWKIIAINTEDADANKFNNIDDVRRLKPGYLEATVDWFRRYKVPDGKPENQFAFNGEFKDKDFAIEVIKHTHTFWEALIKKTSSVGEINCTNTTVSGSPFMCSETDATARIENLPECGSGDSASVDVNNWWFEKKN
;
A
#
# COMPACT_ATOMS: atom_id res chain seq x y z
N MET A 1 -15.07 27.60 25.31
CA MET A 1 -15.62 26.51 24.46
C MET A 1 -15.63 26.88 22.97
N PRO A 2 -14.48 26.97 22.24
CA PRO A 2 -14.47 27.15 20.80
C PRO A 2 -14.04 25.89 19.99
N ALA A 3 -13.50 24.86 20.63
CA ALA A 3 -12.88 23.73 19.92
C ALA A 3 -13.88 22.75 19.25
N ARG A 4 -15.15 22.73 19.62
CA ARG A 4 -16.16 21.82 19.01
C ARG A 4 -16.76 22.34 17.69
N GLN A 5 -16.77 23.66 17.46
CA GLN A 5 -17.32 24.21 16.22
C GLN A 5 -16.35 24.10 15.03
N GLY A 6 -15.05 24.22 15.27
CA GLY A 6 -14.04 24.12 14.22
C GLY A 6 -13.93 22.71 13.60
N ARG A 7 -14.13 21.67 14.40
CA ARG A 7 -14.07 20.27 13.91
C ARG A 7 -15.26 19.91 13.00
N ARG A 8 -16.47 20.38 13.31
CA ARG A 8 -17.66 20.17 12.45
C ARG A 8 -17.56 20.91 11.11
N TRP A 9 -16.87 22.06 11.09
CA TRP A 9 -16.70 22.85 9.88
C TRP A 9 -15.69 22.24 8.93
N ARG A 10 -14.56 21.68 9.46
CA ARG A 10 -13.55 20.98 8.66
C ARG A 10 -14.07 19.66 8.07
N GLN A 11 -14.83 18.89 8.82
CA GLN A 11 -15.50 17.69 8.29
C GLN A 11 -16.53 18.01 7.19
N ARG A 12 -17.22 19.15 7.28
CA ARG A 12 -18.14 19.60 6.22
C ARG A 12 -17.39 20.00 4.95
N LYS A 13 -16.29 20.73 5.06
CA LYS A 13 -15.48 21.12 3.89
C LYS A 13 -14.91 19.93 3.15
N TRP A 14 -14.41 18.94 3.90
CA TRP A 14 -13.94 17.69 3.30
C TRP A 14 -15.08 16.92 2.61
N ALA A 15 -16.23 16.80 3.24
CA ALA A 15 -17.43 16.18 2.65
C ALA A 15 -17.95 16.95 1.42
N GLU A 16 -17.76 18.27 1.37
CA GLU A 16 -18.13 19.11 0.23
C GLU A 16 -17.16 18.98 -0.95
N SER A 17 -15.84 18.85 -0.68
CA SER A 17 -14.83 18.60 -1.71
C SER A 17 -15.01 17.21 -2.35
N VAL A 18 -15.25 16.19 -1.52
CA VAL A 18 -15.59 14.82 -1.96
C VAL A 18 -16.95 14.79 -2.68
N GLY A 19 -17.93 15.57 -2.24
CA GLY A 19 -19.24 15.69 -2.88
C GLY A 19 -19.20 16.35 -4.27
N SER A 20 -18.25 17.25 -4.51
CA SER A 20 -17.99 17.87 -5.83
C SER A 20 -17.39 16.87 -6.82
N ALA A 21 -16.44 16.04 -6.36
CA ALA A 21 -15.85 14.95 -7.13
C ALA A 21 -16.92 13.90 -7.54
N ARG A 22 -17.86 13.58 -6.63
CA ARG A 22 -18.98 12.65 -6.93
C ARG A 22 -19.87 13.08 -8.08
N LYS A 23 -20.08 14.40 -8.31
CA LYS A 23 -20.91 14.88 -9.44
C LYS A 23 -20.24 14.72 -10.79
N SER A 24 -18.93 14.82 -10.87
CA SER A 24 -18.17 14.58 -12.10
C SER A 24 -18.03 13.09 -12.41
N GLN A 25 -17.81 12.24 -11.39
CA GLN A 25 -17.68 10.78 -11.54
C GLN A 25 -18.98 10.10 -11.94
N ARG A 26 -20.14 10.52 -11.44
CA ARG A 26 -21.44 9.96 -11.89
C ARG A 26 -21.73 10.17 -13.39
N ARG A 27 -21.13 11.19 -14.02
CA ARG A 27 -21.24 11.39 -15.46
C ARG A 27 -20.24 10.55 -16.27
N ALA A 28 -19.11 10.15 -15.67
CA ALA A 28 -18.13 9.25 -16.28
C ALA A 28 -18.55 7.77 -16.15
N ALA A 29 -19.02 7.35 -14.98
CA ALA A 29 -19.49 5.99 -14.73
C ALA A 29 -20.67 5.58 -15.62
N ALA A 30 -21.64 6.49 -15.87
CA ALA A 30 -22.75 6.22 -16.76
C ALA A 30 -22.36 6.00 -18.25
N ARG A 31 -21.09 6.25 -18.61
CA ARG A 31 -20.53 6.01 -19.95
C ARG A 31 -19.72 4.71 -20.04
N ALA A 32 -19.19 4.22 -18.91
CA ALA A 32 -18.38 3.01 -18.82
C ALA A 32 -19.22 1.72 -18.75
N ASP A 33 -20.46 1.78 -18.26
CA ASP A 33 -21.36 0.61 -18.10
C ASP A 33 -21.86 -0.02 -19.42
N ARG A 34 -21.32 0.37 -20.57
CA ARG A 34 -21.70 -0.23 -21.87
C ARG A 34 -20.63 -1.08 -22.54
N ILE A 35 -19.46 -1.26 -21.95
CA ILE A 35 -18.43 -2.12 -22.49
C ILE A 35 -17.77 -2.90 -21.34
N GLY A 36 -18.27 -4.06 -21.04
CA GLY A 36 -17.64 -4.92 -20.05
C GLY A 36 -18.40 -6.19 -19.87
N SER A 37 -18.21 -7.14 -20.78
CA SER A 37 -18.62 -8.52 -20.56
C SER A 37 -17.83 -9.11 -19.39
N GLU A 38 -18.56 -9.75 -18.50
CA GLU A 38 -18.11 -10.59 -17.41
C GLU A 38 -16.89 -11.47 -17.77
N THR A 39 -15.79 -11.29 -17.05
CA THR A 39 -14.82 -12.36 -16.82
C THR A 39 -14.42 -12.32 -15.36
N SER A 40 -15.23 -12.92 -14.51
CA SER A 40 -14.81 -13.30 -13.15
C SER A 40 -14.05 -14.62 -13.21
N ALA A 41 -12.78 -14.56 -13.52
CA ALA A 41 -11.81 -15.56 -13.10
C ALA A 41 -10.62 -14.75 -12.60
N GLY A 42 -10.27 -14.87 -11.31
CA GLY A 42 -9.24 -14.06 -10.69
C GLY A 42 -8.01 -13.99 -11.58
N ALA A 43 -7.64 -12.80 -12.00
CA ALA A 43 -6.45 -12.58 -12.80
C ALA A 43 -5.25 -13.15 -12.04
N MET A 44 -4.63 -14.19 -12.57
CA MET A 44 -3.47 -14.82 -11.94
C MET A 44 -2.25 -13.98 -12.28
N TYR A 45 -1.76 -13.24 -11.30
CA TYR A 45 -0.49 -12.53 -11.41
C TYR A 45 0.65 -13.48 -11.06
N ARG A 46 1.77 -13.35 -11.77
CA ARG A 46 2.98 -14.14 -11.52
C ARG A 46 4.15 -13.22 -11.24
N VAL A 47 5.01 -13.64 -10.32
CA VAL A 47 6.26 -12.94 -10.01
C VAL A 47 7.39 -13.56 -10.81
N GLU A 48 8.25 -12.71 -11.37
CA GLU A 48 9.52 -13.06 -11.97
C GLU A 48 10.64 -12.45 -11.14
N GLU A 49 11.38 -13.29 -10.43
CA GLU A 49 12.47 -12.87 -9.55
C GLU A 49 13.77 -12.72 -10.34
N ARG A 50 14.51 -11.64 -10.07
CA ARG A 50 15.82 -11.34 -10.63
C ARG A 50 16.80 -10.97 -9.55
N GLY A 51 18.09 -11.31 -9.75
CA GLY A 51 19.16 -11.02 -8.81
C GLY A 51 19.17 -11.93 -7.58
N ARG A 52 19.91 -11.53 -6.56
CA ARG A 52 20.15 -12.34 -5.35
C ARG A 52 19.45 -11.69 -4.15
N GLU A 53 18.69 -12.47 -3.40
CA GLU A 53 17.97 -12.01 -2.21
C GLU A 53 18.94 -11.32 -1.22
N TYR A 54 18.45 -10.28 -0.55
CA TYR A 54 19.19 -9.41 0.37
C TYR A 54 20.37 -8.64 -0.27
N THR A 55 20.33 -8.45 -1.59
CA THR A 55 21.23 -7.56 -2.32
C THR A 55 20.47 -6.49 -3.08
N SER A 56 21.16 -5.44 -3.51
CA SER A 56 20.54 -4.36 -4.32
C SER A 56 20.11 -4.82 -5.72
N SER A 57 20.57 -6.00 -6.17
CA SER A 57 20.16 -6.57 -7.45
C SER A 57 18.84 -7.33 -7.39
N TYR A 58 18.35 -7.68 -6.19
CA TYR A 58 17.14 -8.47 -6.04
C TYR A 58 15.90 -7.64 -6.33
N LYS A 59 15.10 -8.10 -7.30
CA LYS A 59 13.87 -7.45 -7.75
C LYS A 59 12.83 -8.49 -8.13
N LEU A 60 11.57 -8.20 -7.80
CA LEU A 60 10.42 -8.99 -8.22
C LEU A 60 9.64 -8.18 -9.26
N TYR A 61 9.62 -8.67 -10.48
CA TYR A 61 8.80 -8.17 -11.58
C TYR A 61 7.50 -8.95 -11.67
N PHE A 62 6.50 -8.37 -12.31
CA PHE A 62 5.17 -8.96 -12.38
C PHE A 62 4.78 -9.27 -13.81
N ARG A 63 4.04 -10.38 -13.97
CA ARG A 63 3.36 -10.74 -15.23
C ARG A 63 1.88 -10.98 -14.96
N ASN A 64 1.05 -10.57 -15.90
CA ASN A 64 -0.39 -10.89 -15.87
C ASN A 64 -0.66 -12.33 -16.32
N ALA A 65 -1.95 -12.72 -16.36
CA ALA A 65 -2.38 -14.06 -16.75
C ALA A 65 -1.98 -14.43 -18.20
N GLN A 66 -1.80 -13.43 -19.06
CA GLN A 66 -1.36 -13.60 -20.46
C GLN A 66 0.17 -13.71 -20.59
N GLY A 67 0.91 -13.57 -19.46
CA GLY A 67 2.35 -13.61 -19.43
C GLY A 67 3.02 -12.27 -19.77
N GLN A 68 2.26 -11.20 -19.99
CA GLN A 68 2.79 -9.87 -20.28
C GLN A 68 3.43 -9.26 -19.04
N MET A 69 4.55 -8.58 -19.21
CA MET A 69 5.17 -7.78 -18.16
C MET A 69 4.27 -6.60 -17.79
N ILE A 70 4.10 -6.38 -16.50
CA ILE A 70 3.23 -5.34 -15.94
C ILE A 70 3.90 -4.61 -14.77
N SER A 71 3.46 -3.39 -14.52
CA SER A 71 3.75 -2.66 -13.28
C SER A 71 2.76 -3.07 -12.18
N PRO A 72 3.22 -3.54 -11.01
CA PRO A 72 2.32 -3.79 -9.88
C PRO A 72 1.66 -2.51 -9.36
N PHE A 73 2.26 -1.35 -9.61
CA PHE A 73 1.73 -0.05 -9.21
C PHE A 73 0.63 0.45 -10.15
N HIS A 74 0.85 0.31 -11.49
CA HIS A 74 -0.01 0.97 -12.47
C HIS A 74 -0.94 0.04 -13.22
N ASP A 75 -0.53 -1.20 -13.49
CA ASP A 75 -1.27 -2.12 -14.36
C ASP A 75 -2.21 -3.07 -13.61
N ILE A 76 -1.98 -3.31 -12.32
CA ILE A 76 -2.92 -4.08 -11.49
C ILE A 76 -4.08 -3.15 -11.12
N PRO A 77 -5.35 -3.50 -11.44
CA PRO A 77 -6.48 -2.66 -11.08
C PRO A 77 -6.62 -2.49 -9.57
N LEU A 78 -6.98 -1.30 -9.10
CA LEU A 78 -7.29 -1.06 -7.69
C LEU A 78 -8.42 -1.97 -7.21
N TRP A 79 -9.52 -2.03 -7.94
CA TRP A 79 -10.67 -2.86 -7.59
C TRP A 79 -10.59 -4.25 -8.19
N ALA A 80 -10.70 -5.27 -7.35
CA ALA A 80 -11.06 -6.63 -7.77
C ALA A 80 -12.56 -6.71 -8.05
N SER A 81 -13.38 -6.00 -7.26
CA SER A 81 -14.82 -5.81 -7.48
C SER A 81 -15.26 -4.45 -6.91
N GLU A 82 -15.52 -3.49 -7.80
CA GLU A 82 -15.93 -2.15 -7.39
C GLU A 82 -17.31 -2.17 -6.68
N SER A 83 -18.26 -2.94 -7.19
CA SER A 83 -19.62 -3.05 -6.62
C SER A 83 -19.63 -3.63 -5.20
N GLN A 84 -18.63 -4.43 -4.84
CA GLN A 84 -18.50 -5.05 -3.52
C GLN A 84 -17.45 -4.35 -2.63
N ASN A 85 -16.79 -3.29 -3.11
CA ASN A 85 -15.65 -2.65 -2.46
C ASN A 85 -14.56 -3.66 -2.06
N VAL A 86 -14.22 -4.58 -2.98
CA VAL A 86 -13.09 -5.51 -2.85
C VAL A 86 -11.93 -4.96 -3.65
N PHE A 87 -10.77 -4.89 -3.03
CA PHE A 87 -9.57 -4.28 -3.60
C PHE A 87 -8.50 -5.33 -3.85
N ASN A 88 -7.64 -5.10 -4.84
CA ASN A 88 -6.40 -5.84 -4.98
C ASN A 88 -5.34 -5.24 -4.06
N MET A 89 -4.57 -6.09 -3.41
CA MET A 89 -3.42 -5.72 -2.59
C MET A 89 -2.18 -6.46 -3.11
N VAL A 90 -1.09 -5.74 -3.30
CA VAL A 90 0.22 -6.31 -3.61
C VAL A 90 0.97 -6.50 -2.30
N VAL A 91 1.31 -7.74 -1.95
CA VAL A 91 2.04 -8.04 -0.72
C VAL A 91 3.53 -7.79 -0.92
N GLU A 92 4.10 -6.89 -0.15
CA GLU A 92 5.51 -6.52 -0.17
C GLU A 92 6.29 -7.25 0.91
N VAL A 93 5.76 -7.25 2.12
CA VAL A 93 6.39 -7.83 3.31
C VAL A 93 5.47 -8.88 3.93
N PRO A 94 5.78 -10.17 3.77
CA PRO A 94 5.06 -11.24 4.45
C PRO A 94 5.13 -11.07 5.96
N ARG A 95 4.04 -11.44 6.65
CA ARG A 95 3.97 -11.42 8.11
C ARG A 95 5.17 -12.13 8.75
N TRP A 96 5.68 -11.55 9.84
CA TRP A 96 6.81 -12.04 10.63
C TRP A 96 8.16 -12.01 9.92
N THR A 97 8.25 -11.36 8.77
CA THR A 97 9.54 -11.08 8.12
C THR A 97 10.02 -9.66 8.42
N ASN A 98 11.32 -9.42 8.21
CA ASN A 98 11.98 -8.18 8.63
C ASN A 98 12.48 -7.33 7.45
N ALA A 99 12.76 -7.92 6.28
CA ALA A 99 13.24 -7.17 5.13
C ALA A 99 12.16 -6.17 4.68
N LYS A 100 12.47 -4.86 4.69
CA LYS A 100 11.56 -3.85 4.18
C LYS A 100 11.61 -3.88 2.66
N MET A 101 10.67 -4.60 2.09
CA MET A 101 10.44 -4.65 0.65
C MET A 101 9.37 -3.64 0.28
N GLU A 102 9.51 -2.98 -0.88
CA GLU A 102 8.58 -1.96 -1.34
C GLU A 102 8.51 -1.93 -2.87
N ILE A 103 7.40 -1.47 -3.41
CA ILE A 103 7.26 -1.13 -4.81
C ILE A 103 8.23 0.00 -5.13
N ALA A 104 9.17 -0.23 -6.06
CA ALA A 104 10.16 0.75 -6.46
C ALA A 104 9.52 1.82 -7.37
N THR A 105 8.88 2.80 -6.76
CA THR A 105 8.10 3.83 -7.47
C THR A 105 8.91 4.61 -8.51
N LYS A 106 10.25 4.66 -8.38
CA LYS A 106 11.16 5.38 -9.29
C LYS A 106 11.72 4.53 -10.43
N GLU A 107 11.50 3.22 -10.41
CA GLU A 107 12.05 2.30 -11.42
C GLU A 107 11.02 1.92 -12.48
N PRO A 108 11.44 1.71 -13.74
CA PRO A 108 10.54 1.24 -14.79
C PRO A 108 9.86 -0.08 -14.41
N LEU A 109 8.55 -0.19 -14.66
CA LEU A 109 7.69 -1.31 -14.27
C LEU A 109 7.60 -1.54 -12.76
N ASN A 110 8.12 -0.65 -11.94
CA ASN A 110 7.99 -0.58 -10.48
C ASN A 110 8.13 -1.95 -9.78
N PRO A 111 9.26 -2.67 -9.94
CA PRO A 111 9.44 -3.96 -9.30
C PRO A 111 9.45 -3.79 -7.77
N ILE A 112 9.10 -4.86 -7.04
CA ILE A 112 9.38 -4.88 -5.60
C ILE A 112 10.87 -5.10 -5.40
N LYS A 113 11.50 -4.26 -4.57
CA LYS A 113 12.89 -4.39 -4.13
C LYS A 113 13.03 -4.09 -2.64
N GLN A 114 14.16 -4.45 -2.07
CA GLN A 114 14.44 -4.10 -0.67
C GLN A 114 14.91 -2.65 -0.58
N ASP A 115 14.36 -1.89 0.39
CA ASP A 115 14.81 -0.55 0.72
C ASP A 115 16.28 -0.55 1.17
N VAL A 116 16.99 0.53 0.85
CA VAL A 116 18.40 0.74 1.15
C VAL A 116 18.57 1.96 2.03
N LYS A 117 19.00 1.77 3.27
CA LYS A 117 19.27 2.85 4.21
C LYS A 117 20.76 2.93 4.52
N LYS A 118 21.37 4.11 4.27
CA LYS A 118 22.81 4.35 4.48
C LYS A 118 23.70 3.30 3.78
N GLY A 119 23.35 2.91 2.57
CA GLY A 119 24.07 1.93 1.75
C GLY A 119 23.90 0.48 2.18
N LYS A 120 23.03 0.17 3.12
CA LYS A 120 22.75 -1.21 3.59
C LYS A 120 21.30 -1.59 3.32
N MET A 121 21.07 -2.87 3.02
CA MET A 121 19.70 -3.42 2.94
C MET A 121 18.97 -3.17 4.24
N ARG A 122 17.77 -2.61 4.16
CA ARG A 122 16.98 -2.25 5.34
C ARG A 122 16.21 -3.46 5.86
N PHE A 123 16.34 -3.69 7.16
CA PHE A 123 15.54 -4.65 7.91
C PHE A 123 14.89 -3.92 9.09
N VAL A 124 13.62 -4.19 9.33
CA VAL A 124 12.93 -3.69 10.51
C VAL A 124 13.29 -4.56 11.71
N ALA A 125 13.62 -3.96 12.84
CA ALA A 125 13.99 -4.67 14.05
C ALA A 125 12.80 -5.47 14.63
N ASN A 126 13.10 -6.55 15.34
CA ASN A 126 12.10 -7.20 16.18
C ASN A 126 11.94 -6.37 17.48
N ILE A 127 10.93 -5.56 17.56
CA ILE A 127 10.62 -4.77 18.76
C ILE A 127 9.83 -5.65 19.71
N PHE A 128 10.42 -6.05 20.84
CA PHE A 128 9.71 -6.95 21.76
C PHE A 128 8.35 -6.35 22.19
N PRO A 129 7.23 -7.11 22.09
CA PRO A 129 7.14 -8.55 21.79
C PRO A 129 6.87 -8.88 20.30
N TYR A 130 7.08 -8.00 19.35
CA TYR A 130 6.69 -8.14 17.95
C TYR A 130 7.83 -8.70 17.09
N LYS A 131 7.58 -9.79 16.38
CA LYS A 131 8.51 -10.38 15.40
C LYS A 131 8.26 -9.73 14.03
N GLY A 132 9.22 -8.94 13.53
CA GLY A 132 9.12 -8.29 12.23
C GLY A 132 7.80 -7.54 12.04
N TYR A 133 7.26 -7.58 10.82
CA TYR A 133 5.91 -7.07 10.52
C TYR A 133 4.86 -8.02 11.08
N ILE A 134 3.87 -7.50 11.82
CA ILE A 134 2.83 -8.33 12.46
C ILE A 134 1.64 -8.62 11.55
N TRP A 135 1.61 -8.07 10.35
CA TRP A 135 0.62 -8.26 9.28
C TRP A 135 1.31 -8.77 8.02
N ASN A 136 0.55 -9.27 7.04
CA ASN A 136 1.00 -9.16 5.67
C ASN A 136 0.89 -7.69 5.29
N TYR A 137 2.01 -7.08 4.93
CA TYR A 137 2.09 -5.67 4.63
C TYR A 137 2.33 -5.46 3.14
N GLY A 138 1.77 -4.42 2.57
CA GLY A 138 1.92 -4.10 1.17
C GLY A 138 1.08 -2.91 0.78
N ALA A 139 0.79 -2.76 -0.51
CA ALA A 139 0.18 -1.56 -1.05
C ALA A 139 -1.07 -1.85 -1.89
N LEU A 140 -1.97 -0.87 -1.99
CA LEU A 140 -3.05 -0.86 -2.98
C LEU A 140 -2.50 -0.30 -4.30
N PRO A 141 -2.56 -1.06 -5.40
CA PRO A 141 -2.22 -0.54 -6.72
C PRO A 141 -3.12 0.63 -7.12
N GLN A 142 -2.65 1.44 -8.07
CA GLN A 142 -3.41 2.57 -8.61
C GLN A 142 -3.89 3.56 -7.54
N THR A 143 -3.11 3.74 -6.46
CA THR A 143 -3.27 4.79 -5.46
C THR A 143 -1.97 5.56 -5.29
N TRP A 144 -2.02 6.82 -4.87
CA TRP A 144 -0.83 7.63 -4.66
C TRP A 144 -1.07 8.70 -3.60
N GLU A 145 -0.21 8.76 -2.59
CA GLU A 145 -0.22 9.77 -1.55
C GLU A 145 0.59 10.98 -2.03
N ASP A 146 -0.09 11.90 -2.72
CA ASP A 146 0.50 13.04 -3.45
C ASP A 146 1.28 13.97 -2.52
N PRO A 147 2.61 14.11 -2.66
CA PRO A 147 3.43 14.99 -1.83
C PRO A 147 3.22 16.49 -2.12
N THR A 148 2.48 16.84 -3.17
CA THR A 148 2.11 18.22 -3.47
C THR A 148 0.82 18.63 -2.80
N HIS A 149 0.03 17.67 -2.32
CA HIS A 149 -1.23 17.89 -1.63
C HIS A 149 -1.04 17.86 -0.12
N THR A 150 -1.55 18.88 0.58
CA THR A 150 -1.62 18.88 2.04
C THR A 150 -2.99 18.37 2.45
N ASP A 151 -3.02 17.24 3.14
CA ASP A 151 -4.26 16.63 3.62
C ASP A 151 -4.91 17.52 4.70
N ASP A 152 -6.20 17.81 4.55
CA ASP A 152 -6.95 18.71 5.44
C ASP A 152 -7.11 18.15 6.88
N LEU A 153 -6.94 16.85 7.08
CA LEU A 153 -7.16 16.17 8.35
C LEU A 153 -5.87 15.98 9.13
N THR A 154 -4.79 15.59 8.45
CA THR A 154 -3.47 15.40 9.04
C THR A 154 -2.65 16.68 9.06
N GLN A 155 -2.94 17.64 8.16
CA GLN A 155 -2.18 18.87 7.90
C GLN A 155 -0.73 18.59 7.44
N CYS A 156 -0.50 17.40 6.91
CA CYS A 156 0.77 16.96 6.34
C CYS A 156 0.60 16.63 4.86
N ARG A 157 1.69 16.58 4.12
CA ARG A 157 1.71 16.16 2.71
C ARG A 157 1.79 14.66 2.63
N GLY A 158 1.35 14.07 1.51
CA GLY A 158 1.55 12.66 1.22
C GLY A 158 3.02 12.27 1.14
N ASP A 159 3.34 11.00 1.35
CA ASP A 159 4.70 10.46 1.39
C ASP A 159 5.26 10.05 0.02
N ASN A 160 4.48 10.25 -1.05
CA ASN A 160 4.84 9.94 -2.44
C ASN A 160 4.82 8.44 -2.80
N ASP A 161 4.22 7.59 -1.98
CA ASP A 161 4.08 6.15 -2.20
C ASP A 161 2.60 5.74 -2.42
N PRO A 162 2.29 4.54 -2.93
CA PRO A 162 0.95 4.02 -2.91
C PRO A 162 0.47 3.77 -1.48
N ILE A 163 -0.84 3.84 -1.24
CA ILE A 163 -1.39 3.69 0.11
C ILE A 163 -1.12 2.30 0.69
N ASP A 164 -0.66 2.25 1.92
CA ASP A 164 -0.25 1.03 2.62
C ASP A 164 -1.41 0.22 3.21
N VAL A 165 -1.25 -1.11 3.22
CA VAL A 165 -2.23 -2.06 3.76
C VAL A 165 -1.61 -3.01 4.77
N CYS A 166 -2.27 -3.13 5.91
CA CYS A 166 -2.04 -4.13 6.95
C CYS A 166 -3.12 -5.22 6.85
N GLU A 167 -2.81 -6.34 6.22
CA GLU A 167 -3.73 -7.47 6.07
C GLU A 167 -3.67 -8.38 7.30
N ILE A 168 -4.82 -8.61 7.96
CA ILE A 168 -4.93 -9.22 9.28
C ILE A 168 -5.42 -10.68 9.28
N GLY A 169 -5.64 -11.30 8.14
CA GLY A 169 -6.09 -12.68 8.01
C GLY A 169 -5.09 -13.71 8.59
N THR A 170 -5.40 -14.98 8.49
CA THR A 170 -4.61 -16.04 9.11
C THR A 170 -3.46 -16.54 8.23
N LYS A 171 -3.59 -16.42 6.91
CA LYS A 171 -2.56 -16.85 5.95
C LYS A 171 -1.33 -15.97 6.07
N VAL A 172 -0.14 -16.57 6.05
CA VAL A 172 1.11 -15.87 5.77
C VAL A 172 1.30 -15.87 4.26
N CYS A 173 1.20 -14.70 3.65
CA CYS A 173 1.32 -14.54 2.20
C CYS A 173 2.79 -14.64 1.74
N LYS A 174 2.97 -14.84 0.44
CA LYS A 174 4.29 -14.75 -0.19
C LYS A 174 4.56 -13.30 -0.62
N ARG A 175 5.83 -12.94 -0.71
CA ARG A 175 6.26 -11.66 -1.29
C ARG A 175 5.84 -11.61 -2.76
N GLY A 176 5.26 -10.48 -3.18
CA GLY A 176 4.74 -10.30 -4.53
C GLY A 176 3.39 -11.01 -4.79
N GLU A 177 2.81 -11.66 -3.79
CA GLU A 177 1.46 -12.22 -3.96
C GLU A 177 0.44 -11.09 -4.09
N VAL A 178 -0.44 -11.19 -5.09
CA VAL A 178 -1.57 -10.27 -5.24
C VAL A 178 -2.80 -10.96 -4.70
N ILE A 179 -3.38 -10.37 -3.68
CA ILE A 179 -4.55 -10.91 -2.98
C ILE A 179 -5.72 -9.93 -3.06
N GLN A 180 -6.93 -10.46 -2.92
CA GLN A 180 -8.14 -9.65 -2.84
C GLN A 180 -8.48 -9.40 -1.36
N VAL A 181 -8.69 -8.14 -1.02
CA VAL A 181 -8.93 -7.74 0.37
C VAL A 181 -10.21 -6.94 0.52
N LYS A 182 -10.85 -7.12 1.67
CA LYS A 182 -11.95 -6.32 2.17
C LYS A 182 -11.41 -5.34 3.21
N VAL A 183 -11.64 -4.05 2.96
CA VAL A 183 -11.22 -2.96 3.85
C VAL A 183 -12.10 -2.92 5.09
N LEU A 184 -11.50 -2.74 6.26
CA LEU A 184 -12.15 -2.71 7.57
C LEU A 184 -12.06 -1.34 8.25
N GLY A 185 -11.00 -0.58 8.00
CA GLY A 185 -10.77 0.74 8.56
C GLY A 185 -9.38 1.26 8.19
N ILE A 186 -8.97 2.37 8.82
CA ILE A 186 -7.73 3.08 8.51
C ILE A 186 -7.15 3.76 9.73
N LEU A 187 -5.83 3.82 9.81
CA LEU A 187 -5.06 4.58 10.77
C LEU A 187 -4.31 5.72 10.05
N ALA A 188 -4.35 6.93 10.61
CA ALA A 188 -3.60 8.07 10.09
C ALA A 188 -2.28 8.21 10.83
N MET A 189 -1.20 7.66 10.29
CA MET A 189 0.15 7.88 10.78
C MET A 189 0.72 9.19 10.21
N ILE A 190 1.55 9.85 11.00
CA ILE A 190 2.38 10.97 10.58
C ILE A 190 3.82 10.50 10.72
N ASP A 191 4.44 10.17 9.58
CA ASP A 191 5.80 9.66 9.51
C ASP A 191 6.77 10.79 9.10
N GLU A 192 7.62 11.21 10.05
CA GLU A 192 8.59 12.30 9.84
C GLU A 192 7.99 13.59 9.25
N GLY A 193 6.69 13.85 9.52
CA GLY A 193 5.97 15.04 9.06
C GLY A 193 5.19 14.84 7.75
N GLU A 194 5.12 13.61 7.24
CA GLU A 194 4.33 13.23 6.09
C GLU A 194 3.11 12.42 6.49
N THR A 195 2.02 12.56 5.75
CA THR A 195 0.83 11.71 5.89
C THR A 195 1.13 10.34 5.30
N ASP A 196 0.92 9.33 6.09
CA ASP A 196 1.15 7.93 5.74
C ASP A 196 -0.03 7.10 6.23
N TRP A 197 -1.02 6.89 5.36
CA TRP A 197 -2.25 6.17 5.68
C TRP A 197 -2.02 4.66 5.75
N LYS A 198 -2.53 4.01 6.81
CA LYS A 198 -2.44 2.56 7.01
C LYS A 198 -3.83 1.93 6.98
N ILE A 199 -4.17 1.29 5.87
CA ILE A 199 -5.44 0.54 5.72
C ILE A 199 -5.37 -0.75 6.54
N ILE A 200 -6.43 -1.06 7.28
CA ILE A 200 -6.64 -2.37 7.89
C ILE A 200 -7.59 -3.15 7.01
N ALA A 201 -7.16 -4.32 6.56
CA ALA A 201 -7.93 -5.15 5.63
C ALA A 201 -7.81 -6.64 5.96
N ILE A 202 -8.72 -7.44 5.42
CA ILE A 202 -8.67 -8.90 5.52
C ILE A 202 -8.80 -9.53 4.13
N ASN A 203 -7.99 -10.56 3.85
CA ASN A 203 -8.09 -11.35 2.64
C ASN A 203 -9.51 -11.94 2.52
N THR A 204 -10.13 -11.77 1.35
CA THR A 204 -11.49 -12.27 1.09
C THR A 204 -11.59 -13.80 1.16
N GLU A 205 -10.47 -14.51 0.96
CA GLU A 205 -10.37 -15.97 1.08
C GLU A 205 -10.12 -16.45 2.52
N ASP A 206 -9.93 -15.54 3.49
CA ASP A 206 -9.78 -15.95 4.89
C ASP A 206 -11.07 -16.59 5.41
N ALA A 207 -10.94 -17.67 6.14
CA ALA A 207 -12.08 -18.43 6.67
C ALA A 207 -13.02 -17.58 7.54
N ASP A 208 -12.48 -16.52 8.15
CA ASP A 208 -13.21 -15.61 9.02
C ASP A 208 -13.57 -14.28 8.32
N ALA A 209 -13.29 -14.11 7.02
CA ALA A 209 -13.52 -12.85 6.31
C ALA A 209 -14.96 -12.33 6.42
N ASN A 210 -15.94 -13.24 6.47
CA ASN A 210 -17.36 -12.90 6.61
C ASN A 210 -17.73 -12.33 7.98
N LYS A 211 -16.90 -12.55 9.01
CA LYS A 211 -17.11 -12.04 10.38
C LYS A 211 -16.62 -10.60 10.57
N PHE A 212 -15.75 -10.12 9.67
CA PHE A 212 -15.15 -8.80 9.73
C PHE A 212 -15.77 -7.89 8.67
N ASN A 213 -16.51 -6.88 9.07
CA ASN A 213 -17.18 -5.95 8.16
C ASN A 213 -16.83 -4.48 8.43
N ASN A 214 -16.23 -4.19 9.58
CA ASN A 214 -15.78 -2.86 10.00
C ASN A 214 -14.65 -3.01 11.04
N ILE A 215 -14.00 -1.90 11.36
CA ILE A 215 -12.93 -1.86 12.36
C ILE A 215 -13.38 -2.31 13.76
N ASP A 216 -14.65 -2.08 14.10
CA ASP A 216 -15.21 -2.53 15.39
C ASP A 216 -15.29 -4.06 15.50
N ASP A 217 -15.42 -4.78 14.38
CA ASP A 217 -15.32 -6.23 14.39
C ASP A 217 -13.90 -6.69 14.75
N VAL A 218 -12.86 -5.93 14.30
CA VAL A 218 -11.48 -6.21 14.70
C VAL A 218 -11.30 -6.03 16.21
N ARG A 219 -11.81 -4.93 16.78
CA ARG A 219 -11.78 -4.71 18.24
C ARG A 219 -12.42 -5.85 19.01
N ARG A 220 -13.55 -6.33 18.53
CA ARG A 220 -14.34 -7.38 19.20
C ARG A 220 -13.74 -8.77 19.04
N LEU A 221 -13.26 -9.13 17.84
CA LEU A 221 -12.85 -10.49 17.49
C LEU A 221 -11.35 -10.74 17.64
N LYS A 222 -10.54 -9.68 17.59
CA LYS A 222 -9.09 -9.69 17.79
C LYS A 222 -8.68 -8.64 18.84
N PRO A 223 -9.13 -8.78 20.11
CA PRO A 223 -8.83 -7.77 21.15
C PRO A 223 -7.31 -7.60 21.32
N GLY A 224 -6.85 -6.36 21.45
CA GLY A 224 -5.43 -6.01 21.53
C GLY A 224 -4.71 -5.86 20.20
N TYR A 225 -5.32 -6.28 19.07
CA TYR A 225 -4.64 -6.26 17.77
C TYR A 225 -4.44 -4.84 17.22
N LEU A 226 -5.43 -3.97 17.38
CA LEU A 226 -5.35 -2.57 16.94
C LEU A 226 -4.39 -1.77 17.81
N GLU A 227 -4.39 -2.02 19.12
CA GLU A 227 -3.45 -1.43 20.06
C GLU A 227 -2.01 -1.85 19.74
N ALA A 228 -1.78 -3.12 19.44
CA ALA A 228 -0.48 -3.63 19.01
C ALA A 228 -0.05 -3.01 17.67
N THR A 229 -1.01 -2.75 16.77
CA THR A 229 -0.74 -2.07 15.49
C THR A 229 -0.25 -0.65 15.71
N VAL A 230 -0.93 0.13 16.54
CA VAL A 230 -0.50 1.50 16.88
C VAL A 230 0.86 1.49 17.60
N ASP A 231 1.05 0.58 18.55
CA ASP A 231 2.30 0.48 19.31
C ASP A 231 3.48 0.09 18.41
N TRP A 232 3.26 -0.84 17.47
CA TRP A 232 4.27 -1.23 16.49
C TRP A 232 4.67 -0.04 15.60
N PHE A 233 3.72 0.64 14.97
CA PHE A 233 4.01 1.80 14.10
C PHE A 233 4.61 2.97 14.86
N ARG A 234 4.23 3.17 16.12
CA ARG A 234 4.83 4.20 16.97
C ARG A 234 6.32 4.00 17.14
N ARG A 235 6.77 2.74 17.34
CA ARG A 235 8.12 2.44 17.79
C ARG A 235 9.04 1.83 16.73
N TYR A 236 8.55 1.42 15.57
CA TYR A 236 9.33 0.60 14.64
C TYR A 236 10.61 1.28 14.10
N LYS A 237 10.69 2.62 14.15
CA LYS A 237 11.88 3.39 13.77
C LYS A 237 12.81 3.74 14.95
N VAL A 238 12.36 3.55 16.20
CA VAL A 238 13.15 3.89 17.39
C VAL A 238 14.48 3.12 17.46
N PRO A 239 14.56 1.82 17.09
CA PRO A 239 15.83 1.10 17.00
C PRO A 239 16.83 1.72 16.03
N ASP A 240 16.37 2.45 15.03
CA ASP A 240 17.18 3.19 14.05
C ASP A 240 17.62 4.58 14.54
N GLY A 241 17.27 4.95 15.77
CA GLY A 241 17.58 6.24 16.38
C GLY A 241 16.62 7.36 16.00
N LYS A 242 15.44 7.03 15.45
CA LYS A 242 14.39 7.99 15.14
C LYS A 242 13.44 8.17 16.34
N PRO A 243 12.76 9.32 16.47
CA PRO A 243 11.70 9.49 17.46
C PRO A 243 10.53 8.56 17.16
N GLU A 244 9.63 8.41 18.13
CA GLU A 244 8.34 7.76 17.93
C GLU A 244 7.49 8.50 16.88
N ASN A 245 6.79 7.73 16.03
CA ASN A 245 5.86 8.30 15.06
C ASN A 245 4.62 8.89 15.74
N GLN A 246 4.07 9.91 15.13
CA GLN A 246 2.86 10.59 15.54
C GLN A 246 1.65 10.02 14.77
N PHE A 247 0.45 10.31 15.28
CA PHE A 247 -0.80 9.91 14.65
C PHE A 247 -1.80 11.05 14.67
N ALA A 248 -2.49 11.28 13.57
CA ALA A 248 -3.68 12.09 13.58
C ALA A 248 -4.80 11.36 14.35
N PHE A 249 -5.84 12.08 14.74
CA PHE A 249 -6.96 11.56 15.52
C PHE A 249 -6.55 10.86 16.83
N ASN A 250 -5.40 11.22 17.42
CA ASN A 250 -4.83 10.59 18.63
C ASN A 250 -4.59 9.07 18.48
N GLY A 251 -4.32 8.58 17.27
CA GLY A 251 -4.14 7.15 16.98
C GLY A 251 -5.44 6.33 16.96
N GLU A 252 -6.59 6.99 16.88
CA GLU A 252 -7.88 6.32 16.70
C GLU A 252 -8.06 5.86 15.25
N PHE A 253 -8.39 4.59 15.07
CA PHE A 253 -8.79 4.07 13.77
C PHE A 253 -10.12 4.66 13.31
N LYS A 254 -10.20 5.02 12.04
CA LYS A 254 -11.44 5.38 11.37
C LYS A 254 -12.08 4.14 10.76
N ASP A 255 -13.38 4.22 10.53
CA ASP A 255 -14.18 3.12 10.02
C ASP A 255 -13.92 2.83 8.54
N LYS A 256 -14.58 1.78 8.05
CA LYS A 256 -14.48 1.33 6.66
C LYS A 256 -14.87 2.41 5.67
N ASP A 257 -15.95 3.15 5.93
CA ASP A 257 -16.47 4.12 4.96
C ASP A 257 -15.51 5.29 4.81
N PHE A 258 -14.91 5.74 5.91
CA PHE A 258 -13.84 6.72 5.88
C PHE A 258 -12.61 6.21 5.10
N ALA A 259 -12.20 4.95 5.35
CA ALA A 259 -11.08 4.34 4.64
C ALA A 259 -11.33 4.28 3.12
N ILE A 260 -12.53 3.90 2.69
CA ILE A 260 -12.90 3.84 1.27
C ILE A 260 -12.85 5.23 0.63
N GLU A 261 -13.26 6.29 1.32
CA GLU A 261 -13.16 7.65 0.78
C GLU A 261 -11.70 8.10 0.63
N VAL A 262 -10.81 7.77 1.58
CA VAL A 262 -9.36 8.04 1.46
C VAL A 262 -8.77 7.27 0.27
N ILE A 263 -9.09 5.98 0.12
CA ILE A 263 -8.61 5.17 -1.02
C ILE A 263 -9.06 5.78 -2.36
N LYS A 264 -10.32 6.19 -2.47
CA LYS A 264 -10.83 6.84 -3.68
C LYS A 264 -10.13 8.16 -3.96
N HIS A 265 -9.81 8.91 -2.91
CA HIS A 265 -9.10 10.18 -3.04
C HIS A 265 -7.66 9.95 -3.55
N THR A 266 -6.91 9.04 -2.94
CA THR A 266 -5.57 8.70 -3.40
C THR A 266 -5.57 8.07 -4.79
N HIS A 267 -6.63 7.38 -5.19
CA HIS A 267 -6.81 6.92 -6.57
C HIS A 267 -6.98 8.08 -7.55
N THR A 268 -7.70 9.17 -7.20
CA THR A 268 -7.79 10.34 -8.09
C THR A 268 -6.44 11.02 -8.30
N PHE A 269 -5.56 10.99 -7.29
CA PHE A 269 -4.19 11.48 -7.45
C PHE A 269 -3.39 10.59 -8.40
N TRP A 270 -3.50 9.27 -8.26
CA TRP A 270 -2.88 8.33 -9.21
C TRP A 270 -3.43 8.54 -10.64
N GLU A 271 -4.73 8.79 -10.82
CA GLU A 271 -5.27 9.10 -12.14
C GLU A 271 -4.64 10.36 -12.76
N ALA A 272 -4.44 11.41 -11.96
CA ALA A 272 -3.78 12.62 -12.41
C ALA A 272 -2.30 12.36 -12.77
N LEU A 273 -1.62 11.54 -11.97
CA LEU A 273 -0.25 11.11 -12.19
C LEU A 273 -0.11 10.35 -13.52
N ILE A 274 -0.90 9.30 -13.72
CA ILE A 274 -0.79 8.43 -14.89
C ILE A 274 -1.23 9.11 -16.20
N LYS A 275 -2.04 10.16 -16.11
CA LYS A 275 -2.46 11.01 -17.24
C LYS A 275 -1.52 12.20 -17.48
N LYS A 276 -0.46 12.35 -16.69
CA LYS A 276 0.49 13.48 -16.73
C LYS A 276 -0.18 14.85 -16.50
N THR A 277 -1.25 14.90 -15.74
CA THR A 277 -1.92 16.15 -15.33
C THR A 277 -1.42 16.67 -13.98
N SER A 278 -0.58 15.90 -13.29
CA SER A 278 0.19 16.29 -12.11
C SER A 278 1.68 16.25 -12.43
N SER A 279 2.43 17.20 -11.91
CA SER A 279 3.89 17.17 -12.01
C SER A 279 4.43 16.34 -10.85
N VAL A 280 4.99 15.20 -11.14
CA VAL A 280 5.44 14.34 -10.10
C VAL A 280 6.87 13.95 -10.27
N GLY A 281 7.69 14.67 -9.68
CA GLY A 281 9.03 14.38 -9.32
C GLY A 281 9.64 13.14 -10.01
N GLU A 282 9.96 12.14 -9.23
CA GLU A 282 10.75 10.99 -9.70
C GLU A 282 9.91 9.70 -9.92
N ILE A 283 8.57 9.75 -9.85
CA ILE A 283 7.73 8.56 -10.08
C ILE A 283 7.87 8.08 -11.53
N ASN A 284 8.18 6.82 -11.69
CA ASN A 284 8.21 6.15 -12.98
C ASN A 284 6.83 5.56 -13.30
N CYS A 285 6.17 6.11 -14.31
CA CYS A 285 4.82 5.72 -14.70
C CYS A 285 4.80 4.68 -15.84
N THR A 286 5.91 4.02 -16.16
CA THR A 286 5.95 2.98 -17.20
C THR A 286 4.94 1.89 -16.89
N ASN A 287 4.03 1.66 -17.81
CA ASN A 287 2.95 0.67 -17.73
C ASN A 287 2.73 0.00 -19.09
N THR A 288 1.98 -1.10 -19.12
CA THR A 288 1.73 -1.87 -20.34
C THR A 288 0.26 -2.04 -20.67
N THR A 289 -0.65 -1.76 -19.72
CA THR A 289 -2.08 -2.04 -19.89
C THR A 289 -3.00 -0.86 -19.63
N VAL A 290 -2.49 0.27 -19.09
CA VAL A 290 -3.32 1.44 -18.79
C VAL A 290 -3.68 2.19 -20.05
N SER A 291 -4.90 1.99 -20.54
CA SER A 291 -5.39 2.61 -21.77
C SER A 291 -5.33 4.14 -21.71
N GLY A 292 -4.73 4.75 -22.74
CA GLY A 292 -4.62 6.21 -22.86
C GLY A 292 -3.52 6.83 -22.00
N SER A 293 -2.72 6.03 -21.29
CA SER A 293 -1.54 6.52 -20.58
C SER A 293 -0.45 6.94 -21.59
N PRO A 294 0.12 8.15 -21.48
CA PRO A 294 1.26 8.57 -22.31
C PRO A 294 2.55 7.81 -21.96
N PHE A 295 2.56 7.03 -20.89
CA PHE A 295 3.69 6.24 -20.39
C PHE A 295 3.57 4.76 -20.75
N MET A 296 2.56 4.37 -21.53
CA MET A 296 2.38 2.99 -21.94
C MET A 296 3.50 2.58 -22.88
N CYS A 297 4.15 1.45 -22.61
CA CYS A 297 5.16 0.86 -23.45
C CYS A 297 4.69 -0.48 -24.04
N SER A 298 5.36 -0.92 -25.09
CA SER A 298 5.08 -2.23 -25.69
C SER A 298 5.55 -3.38 -24.78
N GLU A 299 4.94 -4.56 -24.93
CA GLU A 299 5.40 -5.78 -24.26
C GLU A 299 6.86 -6.11 -24.57
N THR A 300 7.28 -5.89 -25.83
CA THR A 300 8.66 -6.10 -26.25
C THR A 300 9.62 -5.18 -25.49
N ASP A 301 9.28 -3.88 -25.38
CA ASP A 301 10.13 -2.93 -24.64
C ASP A 301 10.15 -3.25 -23.13
N ALA A 302 9.01 -3.65 -22.57
CA ALA A 302 8.91 -4.04 -21.18
C ALA A 302 9.78 -5.26 -20.87
N THR A 303 9.70 -6.29 -21.69
CA THR A 303 10.48 -7.53 -21.55
C THR A 303 11.98 -7.28 -21.74
N ALA A 304 12.39 -6.49 -22.75
CA ALA A 304 13.79 -6.16 -23.00
C ALA A 304 14.48 -5.47 -21.81
N ARG A 305 13.72 -4.74 -20.97
CA ARG A 305 14.26 -4.07 -19.77
C ARG A 305 14.77 -5.04 -18.72
N ILE A 306 14.25 -6.27 -18.69
CA ILE A 306 14.59 -7.27 -17.66
C ILE A 306 15.41 -8.43 -18.18
N GLU A 307 15.46 -8.67 -19.49
CA GLU A 307 16.18 -9.80 -20.10
C GLU A 307 17.66 -9.86 -19.72
N ASN A 308 18.31 -8.71 -19.57
CA ASN A 308 19.73 -8.60 -19.25
C ASN A 308 20.01 -8.53 -17.73
N LEU A 309 18.97 -8.61 -16.89
CA LEU A 309 19.17 -8.63 -15.45
C LEU A 309 19.65 -10.01 -14.99
N PRO A 310 20.46 -10.08 -13.93
CA PRO A 310 20.92 -11.37 -13.40
C PRO A 310 19.73 -12.29 -13.08
N GLU A 311 19.85 -13.56 -13.45
CA GLU A 311 18.87 -14.56 -13.02
C GLU A 311 18.81 -14.65 -11.48
N CYS A 312 17.69 -15.16 -10.98
CA CYS A 312 17.53 -15.39 -9.55
C CYS A 312 18.56 -16.43 -9.09
N GLY A 313 19.40 -16.04 -8.14
CA GLY A 313 20.42 -16.91 -7.54
C GLY A 313 20.19 -17.11 -6.04
N SER A 314 20.93 -18.06 -5.45
CA SER A 314 20.93 -18.20 -3.99
C SER A 314 21.34 -16.88 -3.35
N GLY A 315 20.46 -16.34 -2.47
CA GLY A 315 20.69 -15.08 -1.78
C GLY A 315 21.84 -15.15 -0.78
N ASP A 316 22.26 -13.99 -0.32
CA ASP A 316 23.09 -13.90 0.87
C ASP A 316 22.23 -14.26 2.10
N SER A 317 22.84 -14.71 3.19
CA SER A 317 22.09 -14.87 4.45
C SER A 317 21.66 -13.49 4.94
N ALA A 318 20.42 -13.37 5.39
CA ALA A 318 20.01 -12.19 6.14
C ALA A 318 21.01 -11.92 7.25
N SER A 319 21.29 -10.65 7.54
CA SER A 319 22.20 -10.28 8.64
C SER A 319 21.81 -11.04 9.92
N VAL A 320 22.78 -11.59 10.63
CA VAL A 320 22.56 -12.31 11.90
C VAL A 320 21.79 -11.45 12.90
N ASP A 321 21.93 -10.12 12.82
CA ASP A 321 21.25 -9.16 13.69
C ASP A 321 19.73 -9.10 13.50
N VAL A 322 19.21 -9.55 12.34
CA VAL A 322 17.78 -9.58 12.05
C VAL A 322 16.98 -10.44 13.05
N ASN A 323 17.60 -11.44 13.67
CA ASN A 323 16.95 -12.29 14.65
C ASN A 323 17.02 -11.77 16.08
N ASN A 324 17.80 -10.71 16.31
CA ASN A 324 17.93 -10.13 17.65
C ASN A 324 16.66 -9.36 18.03
N TRP A 325 16.33 -9.39 19.33
CA TRP A 325 15.25 -8.60 19.89
C TRP A 325 15.78 -7.25 20.34
N TRP A 326 15.05 -6.20 19.98
CA TRP A 326 15.25 -4.88 20.53
C TRP A 326 14.30 -4.66 21.71
N PHE A 327 14.86 -4.20 22.82
CA PHE A 327 14.11 -3.85 24.03
C PHE A 327 14.24 -2.36 24.27
N GLU A 328 13.11 -1.72 24.57
CA GLU A 328 13.13 -0.33 24.97
C GLU A 328 13.83 -0.18 26.30
N LYS A 329 14.86 0.68 26.34
CA LYS A 329 15.53 1.01 27.59
C LYS A 329 14.62 1.94 28.37
N LYS A 330 14.14 1.50 29.52
CA LYS A 330 13.51 2.40 30.48
C LYS A 330 14.58 3.37 31.00
N ASN A 331 14.38 4.68 30.73
CA ASN A 331 15.19 5.73 31.37
C ASN A 331 14.89 5.80 32.85
#